data_e6256c5f47e3a7166813af35b2f85a4c
#
_entry.id   e6256c5f47e3a7166813af35b2f85a4c
#
_cell.length_a   1.000
_cell.length_b   1.000
_cell.length_c   1.000
_cell.angle_alpha   90.00
_cell.angle_beta   90.00
_cell.angle_gamma   90.00
#
_symmetry.space_group_name_H-M   'P 1'
#
loop_
_entity.id
_entity.type
_entity.pdbx_description
1 polymer ?
#
loop_
_entity_poly.entity_id
_entity_poly.type
_entity_poly.pdbx_seq_one_letter_code
_entity_poly.pdbx_strand_id
1 'polypeptide(L)'
;MIVPRKVSESEMIDRILSSDPDEVMPPIDHRKKLTKKEKETLVQWIKEGAEWEDHWAWIKPTRKNNLDSKNAIDTILKETLLERKLKFSEAAPRYVLVRRLSFDLRGLPPSIQEVNDFEDGNLEEAIKEMTEKFLSSKAFGERMAVNWLDLVRYADTNGYHADIQWKVSPYRDYVINAFNDNKPFDQFTIEQIAGDLLPESSIDQKVAAGYNRLNMKSTEFGIQDAEYLAKYAADRVRTTATTWLGVTVGCAECHDHKFDPFTIKDFYSFAAFFADIKGVGYYP
;
A
#
# COMPACT_ATOMS: atom_id res chain seq x y z
N MET A 1 -32.31 -9.53 -2.16
CA MET A 1 -31.60 -10.19 -1.06
C MET A 1 -31.29 -11.63 -1.45
N ILE A 2 -30.24 -12.25 -0.91
CA ILE A 2 -29.94 -13.68 -1.09
C ILE A 2 -30.23 -14.39 0.22
N VAL A 3 -30.98 -15.50 0.16
CA VAL A 3 -31.26 -16.34 1.33
C VAL A 3 -30.58 -17.69 1.11
N PRO A 4 -29.51 -18.01 1.85
CA PRO A 4 -28.76 -19.26 1.67
C PRO A 4 -29.66 -20.48 1.72
N ARG A 5 -29.44 -21.42 0.78
CA ARG A 5 -30.18 -22.67 0.59
C ARG A 5 -31.67 -22.54 0.22
N LYS A 6 -32.19 -21.30 0.05
CA LYS A 6 -33.58 -21.04 -0.26
C LYS A 6 -33.70 -20.24 -1.55
N VAL A 7 -33.78 -20.92 -2.65
CA VAL A 7 -33.85 -20.33 -4.00
C VAL A 7 -35.11 -19.48 -4.16
N SER A 8 -36.26 -19.99 -3.69
CA SER A 8 -37.58 -19.31 -3.81
C SER A 8 -37.77 -18.10 -2.90
N GLU A 9 -36.88 -17.92 -1.90
CA GLU A 9 -36.89 -16.75 -1.01
C GLU A 9 -35.79 -15.73 -1.40
N SER A 10 -35.06 -16.02 -2.48
CA SER A 10 -33.90 -15.20 -2.91
C SER A 10 -34.31 -14.27 -4.04
N GLU A 11 -34.62 -13.01 -3.72
CA GLU A 11 -35.00 -11.97 -4.66
C GLU A 11 -34.05 -11.83 -5.87
N MET A 12 -32.76 -12.10 -5.68
CA MET A 12 -31.80 -12.13 -6.78
C MET A 12 -32.24 -13.14 -7.88
N ILE A 13 -32.76 -14.29 -7.50
CA ILE A 13 -33.22 -15.31 -8.46
C ILE A 13 -34.47 -14.84 -9.19
N ASP A 14 -35.42 -14.23 -8.47
CA ASP A 14 -36.63 -13.69 -9.08
C ASP A 14 -36.26 -12.66 -10.15
N ARG A 15 -35.34 -11.76 -9.84
CA ARG A 15 -34.86 -10.72 -10.77
C ARG A 15 -34.09 -11.28 -11.98
N ILE A 16 -33.18 -12.26 -11.79
CA ILE A 16 -32.42 -12.81 -12.94
C ILE A 16 -33.29 -13.71 -13.83
N LEU A 17 -34.40 -14.22 -13.32
CA LEU A 17 -35.35 -15.05 -14.07
C LEU A 17 -36.56 -14.29 -14.59
N SER A 18 -36.78 -13.04 -14.10
CA SER A 18 -37.90 -12.21 -14.54
C SER A 18 -37.88 -11.99 -16.06
N SER A 19 -39.04 -11.95 -16.65
CA SER A 19 -39.30 -11.50 -18.03
C SER A 19 -39.77 -10.06 -18.11
N ASP A 20 -40.02 -9.44 -16.95
CA ASP A 20 -40.43 -8.03 -16.87
C ASP A 20 -39.22 -7.10 -17.12
N PRO A 21 -39.31 -6.19 -18.11
CA PRO A 21 -38.24 -5.24 -18.41
C PRO A 21 -37.78 -4.37 -17.24
N ASP A 22 -38.73 -4.05 -16.33
CA ASP A 22 -38.45 -3.16 -15.18
C ASP A 22 -37.87 -3.90 -13.97
N GLU A 23 -37.98 -5.22 -13.94
CA GLU A 23 -37.49 -6.04 -12.83
C GLU A 23 -36.26 -6.86 -13.16
N VAL A 24 -36.06 -7.21 -14.45
CA VAL A 24 -35.00 -8.13 -14.86
C VAL A 24 -33.60 -7.58 -14.57
N MET A 25 -32.75 -8.43 -14.03
CA MET A 25 -31.33 -8.12 -13.79
C MET A 25 -30.41 -9.08 -14.57
N PRO A 26 -29.36 -8.56 -15.23
CA PRO A 26 -29.09 -7.12 -15.49
C PRO A 26 -30.18 -6.47 -16.35
N PRO A 27 -30.36 -5.11 -16.26
CA PRO A 27 -31.33 -4.39 -17.07
C PRO A 27 -31.18 -4.68 -18.57
N ILE A 28 -32.26 -4.52 -19.33
CA ILE A 28 -32.30 -4.92 -20.75
C ILE A 28 -31.28 -4.17 -21.62
N ASP A 29 -30.94 -2.95 -21.28
CA ASP A 29 -29.95 -2.12 -21.96
C ASP A 29 -28.51 -2.39 -21.53
N HIS A 30 -28.31 -3.22 -20.51
CA HIS A 30 -26.97 -3.57 -20.05
C HIS A 30 -26.21 -4.41 -21.09
N ARG A 31 -24.90 -4.08 -21.29
CA ARG A 31 -24.04 -4.73 -22.31
C ARG A 31 -23.87 -6.24 -22.11
N LYS A 32 -23.85 -6.71 -20.85
CA LYS A 32 -23.74 -8.13 -20.52
C LYS A 32 -25.09 -8.66 -20.02
N LYS A 33 -25.60 -9.68 -20.69
CA LYS A 33 -26.77 -10.43 -20.25
C LYS A 33 -26.31 -11.79 -19.71
N LEU A 34 -26.97 -12.25 -18.67
CA LEU A 34 -26.69 -13.58 -18.14
C LEU A 34 -27.16 -14.66 -19.12
N THR A 35 -26.24 -15.56 -19.46
CA THR A 35 -26.57 -16.76 -20.22
C THR A 35 -27.39 -17.74 -19.36
N LYS A 36 -28.05 -18.68 -20.00
CA LYS A 36 -28.78 -19.74 -19.28
C LYS A 36 -27.88 -20.48 -18.29
N LYS A 37 -26.67 -20.82 -18.70
CA LYS A 37 -25.68 -21.50 -17.84
C LYS A 37 -25.27 -20.67 -16.61
N GLU A 38 -25.07 -19.37 -16.78
CA GLU A 38 -24.73 -18.49 -15.64
C GLU A 38 -25.90 -18.38 -14.65
N LYS A 39 -27.14 -18.30 -15.14
CA LYS A 39 -28.33 -18.32 -14.27
C LYS A 39 -28.44 -19.65 -13.51
N GLU A 40 -28.24 -20.78 -14.18
CA GLU A 40 -28.22 -22.10 -13.55
C GLU A 40 -27.10 -22.22 -12.49
N THR A 41 -25.91 -21.67 -12.75
CA THR A 41 -24.80 -21.62 -11.79
C THR A 41 -25.16 -20.83 -10.54
N LEU A 42 -25.79 -19.64 -10.69
CA LEU A 42 -26.23 -18.83 -9.56
C LEU A 42 -27.31 -19.51 -8.72
N VAL A 43 -28.27 -20.17 -9.37
CA VAL A 43 -29.28 -20.99 -8.68
C VAL A 43 -28.62 -22.12 -7.89
N GLN A 44 -27.67 -22.82 -8.49
CA GLN A 44 -26.96 -23.91 -7.83
C GLN A 44 -26.12 -23.41 -6.63
N TRP A 45 -25.42 -22.30 -6.79
CA TRP A 45 -24.66 -21.68 -5.72
C TRP A 45 -25.54 -21.34 -4.50
N ILE A 46 -26.75 -20.82 -4.71
CA ILE A 46 -27.68 -20.56 -3.60
C ILE A 46 -28.16 -21.87 -2.94
N LYS A 47 -28.42 -22.93 -3.74
CA LYS A 47 -28.77 -24.24 -3.19
C LYS A 47 -27.70 -24.84 -2.31
N GLU A 48 -26.43 -24.63 -2.67
CA GLU A 48 -25.25 -25.10 -1.94
C GLU A 48 -24.99 -24.30 -0.67
N GLY A 49 -25.59 -23.14 -0.49
CA GLY A 49 -25.49 -22.34 0.72
C GLY A 49 -25.07 -20.89 0.50
N ALA A 50 -24.86 -20.49 -0.76
CA ALA A 50 -24.41 -19.14 -1.12
C ALA A 50 -23.16 -18.71 -0.34
N GLU A 51 -22.25 -19.68 -0.10
CA GLU A 51 -20.99 -19.37 0.59
C GLU A 51 -20.18 -18.38 -0.22
N TRP A 52 -19.72 -17.33 0.45
CA TRP A 52 -18.90 -16.28 -0.12
C TRP A 52 -17.51 -16.37 0.45
N GLU A 53 -16.52 -16.50 -0.39
CA GLU A 53 -15.14 -16.45 0.04
C GLU A 53 -14.71 -14.99 0.24
N ASP A 54 -13.99 -14.74 1.32
CA ASP A 54 -13.37 -13.44 1.54
C ASP A 54 -12.40 -13.10 0.42
N HIS A 55 -12.24 -11.84 0.13
CA HIS A 55 -11.26 -11.40 -0.86
C HIS A 55 -9.87 -11.85 -0.42
N TRP A 56 -9.08 -12.38 -1.35
CA TRP A 56 -7.75 -12.96 -1.09
C TRP A 56 -6.82 -12.06 -0.27
N ALA A 57 -6.96 -10.73 -0.36
CA ALA A 57 -6.17 -9.77 0.40
C ALA A 57 -6.45 -9.81 1.91
N TRP A 58 -7.62 -10.33 2.32
CA TRP A 58 -8.03 -10.46 3.72
C TRP A 58 -7.85 -11.88 4.27
N ILE A 59 -7.46 -12.82 3.41
CA ILE A 59 -7.18 -14.20 3.82
C ILE A 59 -5.71 -14.29 4.26
N LYS A 60 -5.49 -14.82 5.47
CA LYS A 60 -4.13 -15.02 5.98
C LYS A 60 -3.33 -15.90 5.02
N PRO A 61 -2.15 -15.44 4.54
CA PRO A 61 -1.33 -16.25 3.64
C PRO A 61 -0.93 -17.57 4.30
N THR A 62 -1.07 -18.67 3.55
CA THR A 62 -0.60 -20.00 3.96
C THR A 62 0.68 -20.34 3.21
N ARG A 63 1.68 -20.89 3.93
CA ARG A 63 2.92 -21.31 3.30
C ARG A 63 2.67 -22.55 2.44
N LYS A 64 3.02 -22.49 1.16
CA LYS A 64 3.09 -23.68 0.30
C LYS A 64 4.31 -24.50 0.71
N ASN A 65 4.09 -25.68 1.28
CA ASN A 65 5.12 -26.51 1.92
C ASN A 65 6.25 -27.01 1.00
N ASN A 66 6.15 -26.85 -0.32
CA ASN A 66 7.08 -27.43 -1.30
C ASN A 66 7.93 -26.39 -2.05
N LEU A 67 7.93 -25.11 -1.61
CA LEU A 67 8.73 -24.09 -2.25
C LEU A 67 10.04 -23.90 -1.48
N ASP A 68 11.17 -24.20 -2.14
CA ASP A 68 12.48 -23.76 -1.66
C ASP A 68 12.55 -22.23 -1.69
N SER A 69 12.85 -21.62 -0.55
CA SER A 69 12.89 -20.16 -0.40
C SER A 69 13.85 -19.45 -1.39
N LYS A 70 14.91 -20.14 -1.84
CA LYS A 70 15.88 -19.58 -2.80
C LYS A 70 15.29 -19.44 -4.22
N ASN A 71 14.39 -20.34 -4.60
CA ASN A 71 13.85 -20.42 -5.96
C ASN A 71 12.33 -20.22 -6.01
N ALA A 72 11.72 -19.77 -4.91
CA ALA A 72 10.26 -19.67 -4.81
C ALA A 72 9.63 -18.78 -5.87
N ILE A 73 10.21 -17.60 -6.11
CA ILE A 73 9.71 -16.63 -7.09
C ILE A 73 9.78 -17.22 -8.50
N ASP A 74 10.94 -17.77 -8.88
CA ASP A 74 11.13 -18.36 -10.20
C ASP A 74 10.24 -19.58 -10.41
N THR A 75 10.00 -20.39 -9.37
CA THR A 75 9.11 -21.55 -9.44
C THR A 75 7.67 -21.12 -9.71
N ILE A 76 7.16 -20.12 -8.99
CA ILE A 76 5.80 -19.58 -9.18
C ILE A 76 5.64 -18.98 -10.58
N LEU A 77 6.62 -18.19 -11.02
CA LEU A 77 6.60 -17.60 -12.35
C LEU A 77 6.67 -18.65 -13.45
N LYS A 78 7.50 -19.68 -13.28
CA LYS A 78 7.65 -20.77 -14.25
C LYS A 78 6.38 -21.57 -14.41
N GLU A 79 5.66 -21.88 -13.33
CA GLU A 79 4.36 -22.53 -13.38
C GLU A 79 3.37 -21.72 -14.22
N THR A 80 3.23 -20.43 -13.95
CA THR A 80 2.33 -19.53 -14.70
C THR A 80 2.73 -19.38 -16.17
N LEU A 81 4.03 -19.33 -16.48
CA LEU A 81 4.52 -19.26 -17.85
C LEU A 81 4.20 -20.56 -18.62
N LEU A 82 4.39 -21.71 -17.97
CA LEU A 82 4.09 -23.01 -18.59
C LEU A 82 2.60 -23.17 -18.94
N GLU A 83 1.70 -22.74 -18.07
CA GLU A 83 0.25 -22.73 -18.34
C GLU A 83 -0.09 -21.94 -19.61
N ARG A 84 0.66 -20.86 -19.87
CA ARG A 84 0.52 -19.99 -21.05
C ARG A 84 1.38 -20.41 -22.22
N LYS A 85 2.09 -21.55 -22.15
CA LYS A 85 3.04 -22.03 -23.15
C LYS A 85 4.17 -21.04 -23.45
N LEU A 86 4.59 -20.30 -22.45
CA LEU A 86 5.70 -19.33 -22.47
C LEU A 86 6.90 -19.89 -21.69
N LYS A 87 8.06 -19.30 -21.90
CA LYS A 87 9.29 -19.58 -21.15
C LYS A 87 9.97 -18.28 -20.75
N PHE A 88 10.88 -18.32 -19.79
CA PHE A 88 11.75 -17.18 -19.49
C PHE A 88 12.55 -16.75 -20.73
N SER A 89 12.78 -15.46 -20.83
CA SER A 89 13.74 -14.90 -21.79
C SER A 89 15.17 -15.29 -21.40
N GLU A 90 16.10 -15.15 -22.33
CA GLU A 90 17.53 -15.26 -22.03
C GLU A 90 17.97 -14.20 -21.01
N ALA A 91 19.02 -14.50 -20.26
CA ALA A 91 19.59 -13.55 -19.31
C ALA A 91 20.06 -12.28 -20.04
N ALA A 92 19.84 -11.13 -19.43
CA ALA A 92 20.30 -9.86 -19.98
C ALA A 92 21.85 -9.80 -19.97
N PRO A 93 22.49 -9.07 -20.92
CA PRO A 93 23.93 -8.83 -20.89
C PRO A 93 24.38 -8.21 -19.55
N ARG A 94 25.63 -8.48 -19.14
CA ARG A 94 26.20 -8.05 -17.86
C ARG A 94 26.10 -6.53 -17.66
N TYR A 95 26.46 -5.73 -18.63
CA TYR A 95 26.34 -4.26 -18.55
C TYR A 95 24.90 -3.77 -18.33
N VAL A 96 23.89 -4.52 -18.80
CA VAL A 96 22.48 -4.23 -18.54
C VAL A 96 22.12 -4.60 -17.09
N LEU A 97 22.64 -5.73 -16.59
CA LEU A 97 22.38 -6.19 -15.23
C LEU A 97 22.94 -5.22 -14.19
N VAL A 98 24.21 -4.82 -14.31
CA VAL A 98 24.83 -3.87 -13.38
C VAL A 98 24.15 -2.51 -13.42
N ARG A 99 23.72 -2.08 -14.59
CA ARG A 99 22.92 -0.85 -14.75
C ARG A 99 21.58 -0.95 -14.02
N ARG A 100 20.84 -2.05 -14.17
CA ARG A 100 19.58 -2.28 -13.47
C ARG A 100 19.80 -2.31 -11.96
N LEU A 101 20.75 -3.08 -11.47
CA LEU A 101 21.10 -3.15 -10.05
C LEU A 101 21.40 -1.76 -9.46
N SER A 102 22.18 -0.95 -10.18
CA SER A 102 22.53 0.39 -9.73
C SER A 102 21.33 1.33 -9.64
N PHE A 103 20.49 1.36 -10.68
CA PHE A 103 19.28 2.19 -10.65
C PHE A 103 18.24 1.73 -9.66
N ASP A 104 18.06 0.43 -9.50
CA ASP A 104 17.09 -0.10 -8.54
C ASP A 104 17.50 0.18 -7.10
N LEU A 105 18.78 -0.02 -6.77
CA LEU A 105 19.27 0.10 -5.41
C LEU A 105 19.73 1.51 -5.03
N ARG A 106 20.28 2.30 -5.96
CA ARG A 106 20.83 3.63 -5.68
C ARG A 106 20.14 4.79 -6.41
N GLY A 107 19.35 4.49 -7.43
CA GLY A 107 18.76 5.52 -8.31
C GLY A 107 19.78 6.22 -9.22
N LEU A 108 21.01 5.76 -9.28
CA LEU A 108 22.15 6.35 -10.00
C LEU A 108 22.73 5.36 -11.00
N PRO A 109 23.37 5.83 -12.10
CA PRO A 109 24.10 4.96 -13.00
C PRO A 109 25.33 4.36 -12.30
N PRO A 110 25.79 3.16 -12.70
CA PRO A 110 27.06 2.64 -12.24
C PRO A 110 28.21 3.47 -12.81
N SER A 111 29.32 3.54 -12.07
CA SER A 111 30.58 4.10 -12.60
C SER A 111 31.19 3.17 -13.65
N ILE A 112 32.10 3.70 -14.47
CA ILE A 112 32.83 2.91 -15.48
C ILE A 112 33.60 1.76 -14.81
N GLN A 113 34.20 2.01 -13.63
CA GLN A 113 34.91 0.99 -12.88
C GLN A 113 33.96 -0.14 -12.41
N GLU A 114 32.78 0.19 -11.92
CA GLU A 114 31.77 -0.81 -11.50
C GLU A 114 31.28 -1.65 -12.69
N VAL A 115 31.15 -1.05 -13.88
CA VAL A 115 30.83 -1.82 -15.08
C VAL A 115 31.96 -2.79 -15.43
N ASN A 116 33.21 -2.33 -15.43
CA ASN A 116 34.36 -3.17 -15.72
C ASN A 116 34.52 -4.31 -14.71
N ASP A 117 34.41 -4.01 -13.40
CA ASP A 117 34.48 -5.00 -12.34
C ASP A 117 33.38 -6.08 -12.46
N PHE A 118 32.23 -5.70 -13.01
CA PHE A 118 31.09 -6.61 -13.16
C PHE A 118 31.19 -7.48 -14.43
N GLU A 119 31.99 -7.11 -15.42
CA GLU A 119 32.15 -7.88 -16.66
C GLU A 119 33.02 -9.13 -16.45
N ASP A 120 33.90 -9.14 -15.48
CA ASP A 120 34.85 -10.23 -15.21
C ASP A 120 34.29 -11.29 -14.26
N GLY A 121 34.83 -12.50 -14.34
CA GLY A 121 34.59 -13.59 -13.40
C GLY A 121 33.24 -14.26 -13.45
N ASN A 122 32.85 -14.90 -12.34
CA ASN A 122 31.59 -15.60 -12.19
C ASN A 122 30.42 -14.61 -12.05
N LEU A 123 29.36 -14.78 -12.83
CA LEU A 123 28.22 -13.85 -12.82
C LEU A 123 27.48 -13.82 -11.48
N GLU A 124 27.29 -14.97 -10.83
CA GLU A 124 26.55 -15.05 -9.56
C GLU A 124 27.33 -14.34 -8.43
N GLU A 125 28.63 -14.52 -8.40
CA GLU A 125 29.54 -13.83 -7.46
C GLU A 125 29.54 -12.32 -7.73
N ALA A 126 29.68 -11.90 -8.99
CA ALA A 126 29.65 -10.49 -9.37
C ALA A 126 28.32 -9.80 -8.98
N ILE A 127 27.16 -10.47 -9.19
CA ILE A 127 25.85 -9.97 -8.74
C ILE A 127 25.83 -9.80 -7.23
N LYS A 128 26.29 -10.78 -6.47
CA LYS A 128 26.32 -10.74 -5.01
C LYS A 128 27.17 -9.59 -4.50
N GLU A 129 28.42 -9.51 -4.93
CA GLU A 129 29.37 -8.47 -4.50
C GLU A 129 28.87 -7.07 -4.83
N MET A 130 28.37 -6.88 -6.06
CA MET A 130 27.86 -5.57 -6.48
C MET A 130 26.58 -5.19 -5.73
N THR A 131 25.71 -6.16 -5.44
CA THR A 131 24.51 -5.94 -4.63
C THR A 131 24.88 -5.49 -3.22
N GLU A 132 25.80 -6.18 -2.55
CA GLU A 132 26.28 -5.82 -1.21
C GLU A 132 26.92 -4.42 -1.19
N LYS A 133 27.74 -4.11 -2.20
CA LYS A 133 28.34 -2.79 -2.39
C LYS A 133 27.28 -1.68 -2.52
N PHE A 134 26.24 -1.92 -3.31
CA PHE A 134 25.18 -0.92 -3.54
C PHE A 134 24.27 -0.76 -2.33
N LEU A 135 23.94 -1.84 -1.64
CA LEU A 135 23.17 -1.79 -0.39
C LEU A 135 23.92 -1.04 0.73
N SER A 136 25.26 -1.11 0.75
CA SER A 136 26.09 -0.38 1.72
C SER A 136 26.30 1.10 1.36
N SER A 137 25.82 1.55 0.22
CA SER A 137 25.93 2.95 -0.22
C SER A 137 24.89 3.83 0.46
N LYS A 138 25.27 5.04 0.87
CA LYS A 138 24.32 6.06 1.37
C LYS A 138 23.18 6.36 0.37
N ALA A 139 23.46 6.26 -0.92
CA ALA A 139 22.46 6.44 -1.97
C ALA A 139 21.34 5.39 -1.94
N PHE A 140 21.55 4.23 -1.28
CA PHE A 140 20.49 3.24 -1.08
C PHE A 140 19.35 3.82 -0.22
N GLY A 141 19.67 4.40 0.92
CA GLY A 141 18.68 5.04 1.78
C GLY A 141 17.97 6.19 1.08
N GLU A 142 18.72 7.03 0.35
CA GLU A 142 18.13 8.13 -0.43
C GLU A 142 17.16 7.59 -1.49
N ARG A 143 17.51 6.51 -2.19
CA ARG A 143 16.66 5.88 -3.20
C ARG A 143 15.39 5.27 -2.60
N MET A 144 15.51 4.54 -1.50
CA MET A 144 14.37 3.90 -0.82
C MET A 144 13.44 4.92 -0.17
N ALA A 145 14.00 5.97 0.39
CA ALA A 145 13.24 7.04 1.04
C ALA A 145 12.27 7.76 0.09
N VAL A 146 12.57 7.87 -1.21
CA VAL A 146 11.70 8.56 -2.18
C VAL A 146 10.27 8.01 -2.14
N ASN A 147 10.12 6.69 -2.24
CA ASN A 147 8.80 6.07 -2.23
C ASN A 147 8.09 6.22 -0.88
N TRP A 148 8.84 6.13 0.21
CA TRP A 148 8.28 6.31 1.55
C TRP A 148 7.81 7.74 1.79
N LEU A 149 8.63 8.73 1.41
CA LEU A 149 8.32 10.15 1.56
C LEU A 149 7.08 10.55 0.76
N ASP A 150 6.89 9.95 -0.43
CA ASP A 150 5.68 10.14 -1.23
C ASP A 150 4.44 9.56 -0.53
N LEU A 151 4.51 8.33 -0.04
CA LEU A 151 3.42 7.68 0.68
C LEU A 151 2.99 8.46 1.94
N VAL A 152 3.94 9.01 2.69
CA VAL A 152 3.65 9.80 3.90
C VAL A 152 3.39 11.27 3.61
N ARG A 153 3.28 11.66 2.35
CA ARG A 153 3.01 13.02 1.87
C ARG A 153 4.00 14.07 2.38
N TYR A 154 5.28 13.70 2.50
CA TYR A 154 6.34 14.64 2.83
C TYR A 154 6.40 15.77 1.81
N ALA A 155 6.50 17.01 2.30
CA ALA A 155 6.74 18.20 1.47
C ALA A 155 7.57 19.22 2.22
N ASP A 156 8.33 20.04 1.50
CA ASP A 156 9.13 21.13 2.06
C ASP A 156 8.30 22.40 2.36
N THR A 157 7.01 22.37 2.00
CA THR A 157 6.03 23.43 2.23
C THR A 157 4.79 22.90 2.93
N ASN A 158 4.01 23.78 3.58
CA ASN A 158 2.84 23.36 4.34
C ASN A 158 1.56 23.16 3.51
N GLY A 159 1.61 23.46 2.21
CA GLY A 159 0.48 23.44 1.29
C GLY A 159 -0.53 24.57 1.53
N TYR A 160 -1.71 24.46 0.94
CA TYR A 160 -2.77 25.45 0.94
C TYR A 160 -2.33 26.81 0.37
N HIS A 161 -3.12 27.85 0.60
CA HIS A 161 -2.99 29.14 -0.05
C HIS A 161 -1.65 29.85 0.23
N ALA A 162 -1.16 29.83 1.47
CA ALA A 162 0.07 30.52 1.83
C ALA A 162 1.34 29.79 1.43
N ASP A 163 1.26 28.46 1.33
CA ASP A 163 2.36 27.55 0.96
C ASP A 163 3.74 27.90 1.53
N ILE A 164 3.77 28.14 2.84
CA ILE A 164 4.96 28.57 3.56
C ILE A 164 5.95 27.41 3.69
N GLN A 165 7.24 27.72 3.58
CA GLN A 165 8.31 26.76 3.77
C GLN A 165 8.21 26.08 5.14
N TRP A 166 8.30 24.74 5.13
CA TRP A 166 8.18 23.89 6.31
C TRP A 166 9.51 23.21 6.64
N LYS A 167 10.02 23.42 7.86
CA LYS A 167 11.31 22.87 8.29
C LYS A 167 11.15 21.42 8.79
N VAL A 168 10.84 20.49 7.91
CA VAL A 168 10.64 19.07 8.23
C VAL A 168 11.76 18.14 7.70
N SER A 169 12.84 18.73 7.17
CA SER A 169 13.99 17.97 6.67
C SER A 169 14.59 16.93 7.65
N PRO A 170 14.59 17.15 8.99
CA PRO A 170 15.04 16.12 9.90
C PRO A 170 14.28 14.80 9.78
N TYR A 171 12.95 14.83 9.49
CA TYR A 171 12.17 13.64 9.27
C TYR A 171 12.64 12.88 8.00
N ARG A 172 12.91 13.61 6.91
CA ARG A 172 13.48 13.01 5.70
C ARG A 172 14.81 12.31 5.99
N ASP A 173 15.68 12.97 6.72
CA ASP A 173 16.99 12.44 7.08
C ASP A 173 16.88 11.20 7.98
N TYR A 174 15.92 11.20 8.93
CA TYR A 174 15.56 10.01 9.71
C TYR A 174 15.17 8.83 8.80
N VAL A 175 14.29 9.06 7.82
CA VAL A 175 13.84 8.02 6.90
C VAL A 175 15.00 7.45 6.08
N ILE A 176 15.86 8.30 5.53
CA ILE A 176 17.06 7.90 4.78
C ILE A 176 17.98 7.04 5.65
N ASN A 177 18.26 7.48 6.87
CA ASN A 177 19.13 6.76 7.80
C ASN A 177 18.50 5.42 8.21
N ALA A 178 17.19 5.37 8.47
CA ALA A 178 16.48 4.13 8.82
C ALA A 178 16.61 3.05 7.73
N PHE A 179 16.55 3.43 6.44
CA PHE A 179 16.80 2.51 5.33
C PHE A 179 18.28 2.08 5.26
N ASN A 180 19.23 3.01 5.42
CA ASN A 180 20.65 2.70 5.40
C ASN A 180 21.07 1.79 6.56
N ASP A 181 20.46 1.96 7.72
CA ASP A 181 20.70 1.15 8.93
C ASP A 181 19.93 -0.16 8.92
N ASN A 182 19.15 -0.42 7.86
CA ASN A 182 18.24 -1.57 7.76
C ASN A 182 17.37 -1.75 9.01
N LYS A 183 16.80 -0.62 9.51
CA LYS A 183 15.96 -0.61 10.72
C LYS A 183 14.80 -1.60 10.57
N PRO A 184 14.53 -2.46 11.58
CA PRO A 184 13.38 -3.35 11.56
C PRO A 184 12.08 -2.60 11.31
N PHE A 185 11.22 -3.14 10.45
CA PHE A 185 10.01 -2.44 9.98
C PHE A 185 9.02 -2.15 11.11
N ASP A 186 8.90 -3.03 12.09
CA ASP A 186 8.08 -2.84 13.29
C ASP A 186 8.59 -1.66 14.12
N GLN A 187 9.91 -1.58 14.36
CA GLN A 187 10.52 -0.44 15.04
C GLN A 187 10.35 0.86 14.26
N PHE A 188 10.60 0.84 12.96
CA PHE A 188 10.39 1.97 12.06
C PHE A 188 8.93 2.48 12.10
N THR A 189 7.96 1.57 12.19
CA THR A 189 6.55 1.89 12.31
C THR A 189 6.22 2.52 13.66
N ILE A 190 6.66 1.91 14.76
CA ILE A 190 6.39 2.39 16.13
C ILE A 190 6.98 3.80 16.31
N GLU A 191 8.21 4.01 15.85
CA GLU A 191 8.87 5.32 15.99
C GLU A 191 8.15 6.43 15.22
N GLN A 192 7.60 6.14 14.05
CA GLN A 192 6.87 7.15 13.28
C GLN A 192 5.47 7.45 13.84
N ILE A 193 4.77 6.45 14.33
CA ILE A 193 3.41 6.64 14.84
C ILE A 193 3.43 7.20 16.28
N ALA A 194 4.34 6.72 17.12
CA ALA A 194 4.34 6.95 18.57
C ALA A 194 5.75 7.13 19.16
N GLY A 195 6.73 7.55 18.39
CA GLY A 195 8.13 7.65 18.83
C GLY A 195 8.34 8.63 20.00
N ASP A 196 7.56 9.69 20.05
CA ASP A 196 7.57 10.69 21.13
C ASP A 196 6.91 10.16 22.44
N LEU A 197 6.13 9.10 22.37
CA LEU A 197 5.49 8.45 23.51
C LEU A 197 6.31 7.31 24.10
N LEU A 198 7.42 6.93 23.48
CA LEU A 198 8.30 5.89 23.98
C LEU A 198 8.98 6.31 25.29
N PRO A 199 9.18 5.39 26.26
CA PRO A 199 9.98 5.69 27.44
C PRO A 199 11.37 6.22 27.07
N GLU A 200 11.78 7.33 27.69
CA GLU A 200 13.08 7.96 27.43
C GLU A 200 13.38 8.19 25.94
N SER A 201 12.36 8.59 25.18
CA SER A 201 12.44 8.74 23.73
C SER A 201 13.61 9.61 23.29
N SER A 202 14.40 9.09 22.35
CA SER A 202 15.54 9.81 21.75
C SER A 202 15.08 10.96 20.86
N ILE A 203 16.03 11.80 20.45
CA ILE A 203 15.74 12.89 19.48
C ILE A 203 15.25 12.29 18.16
N ASP A 204 15.89 11.22 17.68
CA ASP A 204 15.50 10.58 16.41
C ASP A 204 14.08 9.99 16.47
N GLN A 205 13.70 9.40 17.60
CA GLN A 205 12.33 8.92 17.79
C GLN A 205 11.29 10.03 17.82
N LYS A 206 11.64 11.17 18.41
CA LYS A 206 10.79 12.38 18.38
C LYS A 206 10.69 12.97 16.96
N VAL A 207 11.80 12.95 16.22
CA VAL A 207 11.83 13.37 14.81
C VAL A 207 10.97 12.42 13.96
N ALA A 208 11.06 11.11 14.18
CA ALA A 208 10.24 10.12 13.49
C ALA A 208 8.75 10.37 13.71
N ALA A 209 8.33 10.67 14.93
CA ALA A 209 6.93 11.01 15.27
C ALA A 209 6.44 12.31 14.56
N GLY A 210 7.35 13.07 13.96
CA GLY A 210 7.04 14.15 13.04
C GLY A 210 6.16 13.72 11.85
N TYR A 211 6.11 12.42 11.51
CA TYR A 211 5.13 11.84 10.59
C TYR A 211 3.71 12.37 10.83
N ASN A 212 3.28 12.44 12.08
CA ASN A 212 1.94 12.89 12.47
C ASN A 212 1.67 14.36 12.12
N ARG A 213 2.68 15.10 11.68
CA ARG A 213 2.61 16.54 11.34
C ARG A 213 2.85 16.85 9.87
N LEU A 214 3.06 15.83 9.02
CA LEU A 214 3.33 16.02 7.57
C LEU A 214 2.09 16.38 6.75
N ASN A 215 0.90 16.38 7.35
CA ASN A 215 -0.32 16.78 6.66
C ASN A 215 -0.27 18.25 6.22
N MET A 216 -0.93 18.58 5.11
CA MET A 216 -1.15 19.96 4.71
C MET A 216 -1.81 20.76 5.84
N LYS A 217 -1.39 22.01 6.04
CA LYS A 217 -1.90 22.88 7.10
C LYS A 217 -2.32 24.22 6.53
N SER A 218 -3.49 24.69 6.96
CA SER A 218 -3.89 26.08 6.70
C SER A 218 -3.30 27.00 7.77
N THR A 219 -2.75 28.12 7.33
CA THR A 219 -2.26 29.23 8.18
C THR A 219 -3.07 30.49 7.95
N GLU A 220 -4.25 30.39 7.33
CA GLU A 220 -5.10 31.51 6.99
C GLU A 220 -5.88 32.02 8.21
N PHE A 221 -6.16 33.30 8.19
CA PHE A 221 -7.08 33.90 9.16
C PHE A 221 -8.51 33.49 8.89
N GLY A 222 -9.30 33.25 9.95
CA GLY A 222 -10.72 32.93 9.85
C GLY A 222 -11.01 31.44 9.62
N ILE A 223 -10.02 30.57 9.74
CA ILE A 223 -10.25 29.12 9.73
C ILE A 223 -11.11 28.71 10.93
N GLN A 224 -11.95 27.68 10.74
CA GLN A 224 -12.72 27.08 11.82
C GLN A 224 -11.91 25.94 12.41
N ASP A 225 -11.42 26.10 13.63
CA ASP A 225 -10.55 25.12 14.31
C ASP A 225 -11.14 23.72 14.32
N ALA A 226 -12.45 23.58 14.62
CA ALA A 226 -13.14 22.29 14.65
C ALA A 226 -13.15 21.60 13.28
N GLU A 227 -13.32 22.36 12.21
CA GLU A 227 -13.30 21.85 10.83
C GLU A 227 -11.91 21.29 10.48
N TYR A 228 -10.87 22.05 10.77
CA TYR A 228 -9.51 21.63 10.43
C TYR A 228 -9.01 20.50 11.32
N LEU A 229 -9.41 20.46 12.60
CA LEU A 229 -9.13 19.28 13.44
C LEU A 229 -9.73 18.02 12.84
N ALA A 230 -10.98 18.07 12.39
CA ALA A 230 -11.64 16.94 11.72
C ALA A 230 -10.93 16.55 10.42
N LYS A 231 -10.60 17.53 9.57
CA LYS A 231 -9.85 17.31 8.31
C LYS A 231 -8.48 16.67 8.56
N TYR A 232 -7.75 17.14 9.56
CA TYR A 232 -6.42 16.60 9.87
C TYR A 232 -6.49 15.21 10.50
N ALA A 233 -7.50 14.93 11.31
CA ALA A 233 -7.73 13.58 11.82
C ALA A 233 -8.06 12.61 10.68
N ALA A 234 -8.97 12.98 9.79
CA ALA A 234 -9.34 12.19 8.62
C ALA A 234 -8.14 11.95 7.67
N ASP A 235 -7.30 12.97 7.45
CA ASP A 235 -6.08 12.85 6.66
C ASP A 235 -5.09 11.86 7.28
N ARG A 236 -4.87 11.90 8.60
CA ARG A 236 -4.01 10.92 9.29
C ARG A 236 -4.52 9.51 9.15
N VAL A 237 -5.83 9.28 9.32
CA VAL A 237 -6.44 7.95 9.13
C VAL A 237 -6.21 7.46 7.71
N ARG A 238 -6.55 8.26 6.69
CA ARG A 238 -6.37 7.88 5.29
C ARG A 238 -4.92 7.58 4.95
N THR A 239 -4.00 8.46 5.37
CA THR A 239 -2.57 8.28 5.07
C THR A 239 -2.00 7.06 5.79
N THR A 240 -2.31 6.87 7.07
CA THR A 240 -1.81 5.71 7.83
C THR A 240 -2.36 4.40 7.26
N ALA A 241 -3.65 4.34 6.92
CA ALA A 241 -4.25 3.16 6.31
C ALA A 241 -3.61 2.85 4.95
N THR A 242 -3.38 3.85 4.10
CA THR A 242 -2.73 3.65 2.81
C THR A 242 -1.28 3.21 2.96
N THR A 243 -0.52 3.85 3.86
CA THR A 243 0.91 3.62 4.02
C THR A 243 1.22 2.26 4.63
N TRP A 244 0.52 1.86 5.71
CA TRP A 244 0.85 0.64 6.46
C TRP A 244 -0.06 -0.54 6.16
N LEU A 245 -1.33 -0.29 5.84
CA LEU A 245 -2.28 -1.36 5.56
C LEU A 245 -2.48 -1.60 4.05
N GLY A 246 -2.01 -0.69 3.20
CA GLY A 246 -2.20 -0.78 1.75
C GLY A 246 -3.67 -0.69 1.32
N VAL A 247 -4.52 -0.02 2.12
CA VAL A 247 -5.97 0.07 1.90
C VAL A 247 -6.46 1.50 1.83
N THR A 248 -7.54 1.71 1.10
CA THR A 248 -8.21 3.02 1.01
C THR A 248 -9.45 3.03 1.90
N VAL A 249 -9.41 3.78 2.98
CA VAL A 249 -10.51 3.86 3.95
C VAL A 249 -11.35 5.15 3.84
N GLY A 250 -11.06 5.99 2.85
CA GLY A 250 -11.70 7.31 2.73
C GLY A 250 -13.22 7.27 2.60
N CYS A 251 -13.80 6.23 1.98
CA CYS A 251 -15.25 6.07 1.90
C CYS A 251 -15.89 5.89 3.28
N ALA A 252 -15.16 5.26 4.21
CA ALA A 252 -15.64 4.99 5.57
C ALA A 252 -15.73 6.25 6.46
N GLU A 253 -15.29 7.41 5.97
CA GLU A 253 -15.53 8.71 6.62
C GLU A 253 -17.02 9.07 6.68
N CYS A 254 -17.81 8.66 5.66
CA CYS A 254 -19.23 9.02 5.55
C CYS A 254 -20.18 7.82 5.66
N HIS A 255 -19.76 6.63 5.25
CA HIS A 255 -20.57 5.40 5.24
C HIS A 255 -19.66 4.18 5.27
N ASP A 256 -20.20 3.02 5.60
CA ASP A 256 -19.44 1.77 5.56
C ASP A 256 -18.87 1.54 4.15
N HIS A 257 -17.61 1.07 4.06
CA HIS A 257 -16.96 0.85 2.79
C HIS A 257 -17.75 -0.19 1.97
N LYS A 258 -17.92 0.07 0.67
CA LYS A 258 -18.81 -0.73 -0.17
C LYS A 258 -18.32 -2.17 -0.37
N PHE A 259 -17.02 -2.35 -0.47
CA PHE A 259 -16.39 -3.63 -0.85
C PHE A 259 -15.48 -4.21 0.23
N ASP A 260 -14.78 -3.35 0.96
CA ASP A 260 -13.80 -3.74 1.97
C ASP A 260 -14.44 -3.76 3.37
N PRO A 261 -13.90 -4.54 4.32
CA PRO A 261 -14.50 -4.74 5.64
C PRO A 261 -14.25 -3.56 6.60
N PHE A 262 -14.34 -2.32 6.11
CA PHE A 262 -14.17 -1.11 6.91
C PHE A 262 -15.50 -0.40 7.12
N THR A 263 -15.91 -0.26 8.37
CA THR A 263 -17.11 0.47 8.74
C THR A 263 -16.79 1.94 9.05
N ILE A 264 -17.82 2.80 9.04
CA ILE A 264 -17.72 4.17 9.52
C ILE A 264 -17.21 4.21 10.98
N LYS A 265 -17.60 3.24 11.80
CA LYS A 265 -17.14 3.11 13.17
C LYS A 265 -15.62 2.84 13.24
N ASP A 266 -15.09 1.99 12.36
CA ASP A 266 -13.66 1.70 12.30
C ASP A 266 -12.87 2.96 11.93
N PHE A 267 -13.36 3.74 10.97
CA PHE A 267 -12.72 5.00 10.60
C PHE A 267 -12.58 5.96 11.79
N TYR A 268 -13.67 6.22 12.52
CA TYR A 268 -13.62 7.14 13.67
C TYR A 268 -12.93 6.54 14.89
N SER A 269 -12.96 5.21 15.07
CA SER A 269 -12.15 4.55 16.09
C SER A 269 -10.66 4.70 15.80
N PHE A 270 -10.27 4.63 14.52
CA PHE A 270 -8.89 4.88 14.11
C PHE A 270 -8.50 6.35 14.31
N ALA A 271 -9.40 7.31 13.98
CA ALA A 271 -9.17 8.72 14.21
C ALA A 271 -8.92 9.04 15.70
N ALA A 272 -9.53 8.29 16.61
CA ALA A 272 -9.36 8.48 18.05
C ALA A 272 -7.92 8.29 18.54
N PHE A 273 -7.10 7.47 17.86
CA PHE A 273 -5.66 7.33 18.17
C PHE A 273 -4.87 8.63 17.95
N PHE A 274 -5.39 9.54 17.15
CA PHE A 274 -4.76 10.82 16.83
C PHE A 274 -5.42 12.01 17.54
N ALA A 275 -6.35 11.77 18.49
CA ALA A 275 -7.14 12.81 19.12
C ALA A 275 -6.31 13.80 19.98
N ASP A 276 -5.20 13.34 20.55
CA ASP A 276 -4.32 14.16 21.38
C ASP A 276 -3.36 15.03 20.56
N ILE A 277 -3.31 14.87 19.24
CA ILE A 277 -2.45 15.65 18.37
C ILE A 277 -3.09 17.02 18.14
N LYS A 278 -2.60 18.02 18.86
CA LYS A 278 -2.99 19.41 18.71
C LYS A 278 -2.20 20.00 17.53
N GLY A 279 -2.86 20.33 16.47
CA GLY A 279 -2.21 20.83 15.26
C GLY A 279 -3.07 21.80 14.47
N VAL A 280 -3.83 22.64 15.17
CA VAL A 280 -4.63 23.70 14.54
C VAL A 280 -3.94 25.04 14.71
N GLY A 281 -3.88 25.78 13.62
CA GLY A 281 -3.54 27.19 13.63
C GLY A 281 -2.07 27.51 13.52
N TYR A 282 -1.84 28.78 13.53
CA TYR A 282 -0.58 29.47 13.43
C TYR A 282 0.35 29.08 14.57
N TYR A 283 1.50 28.50 14.23
CA TYR A 283 2.65 28.45 15.14
C TYR A 283 3.56 29.61 14.78
N PRO A 284 3.77 30.57 15.69
CA PRO A 284 4.68 31.67 15.47
C PRO A 284 6.13 31.21 15.32
#